data_b1516fda8638dd50105930f22e5453b0
#
_entry.id   b1516fda8638dd50105930f22e5453b0
#
_cell.length_a   1.000
_cell.length_b   1.000
_cell.length_c   1.000
_cell.angle_alpha   90.00
_cell.angle_beta   90.00
_cell.angle_gamma   90.00
#
_symmetry.space_group_name_H-M   'P 1'
#
loop_
_entity.id
_entity.type
_entity.pdbx_description
1 polymer ?
#
loop_
_entity_poly.entity_id
_entity_poly.type
_entity_poly.pdbx_seq_one_letter_code
_entity_poly.pdbx_strand_id
1 'polypeptide(L)'
;MSNEVIQETTPLVECSAFHRGMSVLEASLRNTEDSEAIINGLLKGAAEFYGASRASVVEADWELGIGVITYEWCKDGVPAQRDMLQCLPMEKFPRWRKALRANKPVVISDLQRLEKVYPDEAAFFREYGVTTLLAAPFSKRINQGFIAVDDPTRYTDDPVFLFIASYAVVLELNEIKQQQSLLAATKASKYNPEDIHINFFGGMEIISSKGTLTGEDIKADQCYLLLAYLILNHKKNFSVDTLAEIICPYDELDSPYKVVNNIVYRLRRTL
;
A
#
# COMPACT_ATOMS: atom_id res chain seq x y z
N MET A 1 -28.31 23.84 -49.71
CA MET A 1 -28.01 24.38 -48.37
C MET A 1 -28.36 23.28 -47.36
N SER A 2 -27.40 22.43 -47.06
CA SER A 2 -27.58 21.29 -46.16
C SER A 2 -27.10 21.70 -44.78
N ASN A 3 -28.05 21.74 -43.82
CA ASN A 3 -27.70 21.91 -42.40
C ASN A 3 -27.11 20.61 -41.89
N GLU A 4 -25.82 20.59 -41.65
CA GLU A 4 -25.16 19.58 -40.79
C GLU A 4 -25.54 19.86 -39.35
N VAL A 5 -26.35 18.96 -38.79
CA VAL A 5 -26.59 18.91 -37.34
C VAL A 5 -25.40 18.21 -36.73
N ILE A 6 -24.54 18.98 -36.09
CA ILE A 6 -23.44 18.46 -35.24
C ILE A 6 -24.12 17.86 -34.02
N GLN A 7 -24.10 16.53 -33.91
CA GLN A 7 -24.49 15.82 -32.69
C GLN A 7 -23.35 15.89 -31.69
N GLU A 8 -23.36 16.89 -30.81
CA GLU A 8 -22.59 16.92 -29.56
C GLU A 8 -23.36 16.12 -28.50
N THR A 9 -23.13 14.82 -28.39
CA THR A 9 -23.79 13.98 -27.37
C THR A 9 -22.83 13.27 -26.41
N THR A 10 -21.53 13.62 -26.39
CA THR A 10 -20.57 12.95 -25.55
C THR A 10 -20.27 13.61 -24.18
N PRO A 11 -20.37 14.92 -23.92
CA PRO A 11 -19.88 15.52 -22.68
C PRO A 11 -20.77 15.29 -21.45
N LEU A 12 -22.09 15.11 -21.59
CA LEU A 12 -23.01 15.08 -20.45
C LEU A 12 -22.98 13.78 -19.62
N VAL A 13 -22.71 12.65 -20.26
CA VAL A 13 -22.68 11.34 -19.56
C VAL A 13 -21.38 11.17 -18.78
N GLU A 14 -20.26 11.60 -19.33
CA GLU A 14 -18.95 11.58 -18.64
C GLU A 14 -18.94 12.53 -17.45
N CYS A 15 -19.50 13.72 -17.61
CA CYS A 15 -19.65 14.68 -16.52
C CYS A 15 -20.48 14.11 -15.36
N SER A 16 -21.56 13.36 -15.65
CA SER A 16 -22.41 12.75 -14.62
C SER A 16 -21.71 11.60 -13.86
N ALA A 17 -20.84 10.84 -14.51
CA ALA A 17 -20.08 9.77 -13.86
C ALA A 17 -18.99 10.35 -12.96
N PHE A 18 -18.27 11.38 -13.41
CA PHE A 18 -17.29 12.10 -12.61
C PHE A 18 -17.94 12.75 -11.38
N HIS A 19 -19.10 13.40 -11.53
CA HIS A 19 -19.83 13.96 -10.40
C HIS A 19 -20.25 12.89 -9.37
N ARG A 20 -20.69 11.71 -9.81
CA ARG A 20 -20.97 10.61 -8.89
C ARG A 20 -19.73 10.14 -8.16
N GLY A 21 -18.61 9.99 -8.86
CA GLY A 21 -17.32 9.67 -8.25
C GLY A 21 -16.91 10.70 -7.20
N MET A 22 -17.02 11.98 -7.52
CA MET A 22 -16.73 13.07 -6.58
C MET A 22 -17.67 13.07 -5.37
N SER A 23 -18.95 12.74 -5.55
CA SER A 23 -19.90 12.62 -4.42
C SER A 23 -19.55 11.47 -3.49
N VAL A 24 -19.06 10.34 -4.01
CA VAL A 24 -18.58 9.21 -3.20
C VAL A 24 -17.34 9.61 -2.41
N LEU A 25 -16.40 10.30 -3.06
CA LEU A 25 -15.19 10.80 -2.41
C LEU A 25 -15.52 11.81 -1.31
N GLU A 26 -16.40 12.76 -1.58
CA GLU A 26 -16.87 13.74 -0.60
C GLU A 26 -17.57 13.06 0.59
N ALA A 27 -18.42 12.08 0.34
CA ALA A 27 -19.09 11.33 1.39
C ALA A 27 -18.08 10.57 2.28
N SER A 28 -17.04 9.97 1.69
CA SER A 28 -15.98 9.29 2.46
C SER A 28 -15.21 10.24 3.36
N LEU A 29 -14.98 11.47 2.91
CA LEU A 29 -14.25 12.50 3.69
C LEU A 29 -15.09 13.15 4.78
N ARG A 30 -16.43 13.18 4.65
CA ARG A 30 -17.32 13.87 5.61
C ARG A 30 -17.89 12.98 6.71
N ASN A 31 -18.00 11.68 6.46
CA ASN A 31 -18.77 10.79 7.32
C ASN A 31 -17.99 10.21 8.50
N THR A 32 -16.68 10.40 8.54
CA THR A 32 -15.81 9.90 9.60
C THR A 32 -14.57 10.78 9.76
N GLU A 33 -14.05 10.84 10.99
CA GLU A 33 -12.74 11.43 11.29
C GLU A 33 -11.64 10.35 11.37
N ASP A 34 -11.98 9.10 11.16
CA ASP A 34 -11.04 7.97 11.15
C ASP A 34 -10.35 7.90 9.78
N SER A 35 -9.08 8.25 9.74
CA SER A 35 -8.26 8.26 8.54
C SER A 35 -8.19 6.89 7.84
N GLU A 36 -8.16 5.78 8.58
CA GLU A 36 -8.17 4.44 7.98
C GLU A 36 -9.51 4.15 7.28
N ALA A 37 -10.63 4.51 7.91
CA ALA A 37 -11.95 4.37 7.31
C ALA A 37 -12.11 5.26 6.07
N ILE A 38 -11.54 6.48 6.09
CA ILE A 38 -11.50 7.38 4.93
C ILE A 38 -10.74 6.72 3.78
N ILE A 39 -9.52 6.23 4.02
CA ILE A 39 -8.69 5.58 2.97
C ILE A 39 -9.44 4.38 2.36
N ASN A 40 -10.03 3.53 3.19
CA ASN A 40 -10.80 2.37 2.70
C ASN A 40 -12.02 2.80 1.88
N GLY A 41 -12.72 3.86 2.29
CA GLY A 41 -13.83 4.46 1.54
C GLY A 41 -13.39 5.00 0.18
N LEU A 42 -12.24 5.69 0.14
CA LEU A 42 -11.63 6.19 -1.10
C LEU A 42 -11.25 5.08 -2.06
N LEU A 43 -10.66 3.98 -1.56
CA LEU A 43 -10.30 2.82 -2.38
C LEU A 43 -11.54 2.14 -2.95
N LYS A 44 -12.57 1.93 -2.12
CA LYS A 44 -13.86 1.40 -2.58
C LYS A 44 -14.47 2.28 -3.67
N GLY A 45 -14.53 3.59 -3.42
CA GLY A 45 -15.06 4.55 -4.39
C GLY A 45 -14.29 4.56 -5.71
N ALA A 46 -12.95 4.47 -5.66
CA ALA A 46 -12.11 4.37 -6.85
C ALA A 46 -12.40 3.07 -7.62
N ALA A 47 -12.42 1.91 -6.93
CA ALA A 47 -12.75 0.65 -7.57
C ALA A 47 -14.14 0.65 -8.22
N GLU A 48 -15.16 1.19 -7.54
CA GLU A 48 -16.51 1.31 -8.08
C GLU A 48 -16.57 2.27 -9.27
N PHE A 49 -15.84 3.39 -9.22
CA PHE A 49 -15.79 4.36 -10.34
C PHE A 49 -15.18 3.72 -11.59
N TYR A 50 -14.05 3.06 -11.46
CA TYR A 50 -13.36 2.42 -12.58
C TYR A 50 -13.94 1.05 -12.96
N GLY A 51 -14.85 0.50 -12.16
CA GLY A 51 -15.35 -0.88 -12.35
C GLY A 51 -14.21 -1.90 -12.20
N ALA A 52 -13.29 -1.63 -11.29
CA ALA A 52 -12.09 -2.42 -11.06
C ALA A 52 -12.34 -3.61 -10.13
N SER A 53 -11.47 -4.61 -10.20
CA SER A 53 -11.49 -5.78 -9.34
C SER A 53 -10.91 -5.50 -7.96
N ARG A 54 -9.91 -4.61 -7.89
CA ARG A 54 -9.18 -4.23 -6.67
C ARG A 54 -8.76 -2.76 -6.75
N ALA A 55 -8.62 -2.14 -5.58
CA ALA A 55 -7.94 -0.86 -5.42
C ALA A 55 -6.95 -0.93 -4.26
N SER A 56 -5.78 -0.33 -4.41
CA SER A 56 -4.72 -0.42 -3.42
C SER A 56 -3.94 0.89 -3.25
N VAL A 57 -3.39 1.08 -2.06
CA VAL A 57 -2.35 2.07 -1.77
C VAL A 57 -1.02 1.34 -1.67
N VAL A 58 -0.09 1.69 -2.53
CA VAL A 58 1.29 1.20 -2.52
C VAL A 58 2.20 2.32 -2.06
N GLU A 59 2.73 2.22 -0.85
CA GLU A 59 3.78 3.13 -0.39
C GLU A 59 5.15 2.61 -0.86
N ALA A 60 6.00 3.52 -1.36
CA ALA A 60 7.31 3.19 -1.89
C ALA A 60 8.43 3.84 -1.05
N ASP A 61 9.35 3.01 -0.60
CA ASP A 61 10.63 3.43 -0.04
C ASP A 61 11.74 3.22 -1.08
N TRP A 62 12.17 4.31 -1.68
CA TRP A 62 13.18 4.27 -2.75
C TRP A 62 14.61 4.12 -2.24
N GLU A 63 14.87 4.38 -0.96
CA GLU A 63 16.19 4.17 -0.35
C GLU A 63 16.39 2.69 -0.07
N LEU A 64 15.37 2.04 0.47
CA LEU A 64 15.36 0.60 0.67
C LEU A 64 15.03 -0.20 -0.59
N GLY A 65 14.56 0.45 -1.65
CA GLY A 65 14.19 -0.20 -2.91
C GLY A 65 12.93 -1.06 -2.82
N ILE A 66 11.99 -0.71 -1.94
CA ILE A 66 10.85 -1.56 -1.61
C ILE A 66 9.54 -0.78 -1.70
N GLY A 67 8.51 -1.47 -2.19
CA GLY A 67 7.12 -1.04 -2.13
C GLY A 67 6.30 -1.94 -1.21
N VAL A 68 5.27 -1.37 -0.59
CA VAL A 68 4.38 -2.10 0.33
C VAL A 68 2.94 -1.72 0.04
N ILE A 69 2.06 -2.72 -0.11
CA ILE A 69 0.62 -2.48 -0.13
C ILE A 69 0.17 -2.23 1.32
N THR A 70 -0.15 -0.97 1.65
CA THR A 70 -0.58 -0.60 3.00
C THR A 70 -2.07 -0.69 3.20
N TYR A 71 -2.84 -0.35 2.17
CA TYR A 71 -4.30 -0.46 2.16
C TYR A 71 -4.76 -1.13 0.88
N GLU A 72 -5.82 -1.93 1.00
CA GLU A 72 -6.39 -2.66 -0.13
C GLU A 72 -7.89 -2.84 0.05
N TRP A 73 -8.63 -2.61 -1.02
CA TRP A 73 -10.02 -2.99 -1.16
C TRP A 73 -10.16 -3.98 -2.32
N CYS A 74 -10.90 -5.06 -2.10
CA CYS A 74 -11.17 -6.08 -3.10
C CYS A 74 -12.67 -6.25 -3.31
N LYS A 75 -13.07 -6.46 -4.55
CA LYS A 75 -14.42 -6.88 -4.89
C LYS A 75 -14.69 -8.28 -4.35
N ASP A 76 -15.94 -8.60 -4.04
CA ASP A 76 -16.35 -9.92 -3.57
C ASP A 76 -15.84 -11.02 -4.51
N GLY A 77 -15.19 -12.04 -3.94
CA GLY A 77 -14.58 -13.15 -4.68
C GLY A 77 -13.19 -12.88 -5.26
N VAL A 78 -12.65 -11.66 -5.12
CA VAL A 78 -11.28 -11.33 -5.52
C VAL A 78 -10.35 -11.50 -4.32
N PRO A 79 -9.29 -12.33 -4.43
CA PRO A 79 -8.37 -12.55 -3.31
C PRO A 79 -7.56 -11.30 -2.99
N ALA A 80 -7.39 -11.04 -1.70
CA ALA A 80 -6.52 -9.97 -1.23
C ALA A 80 -5.04 -10.31 -1.49
N GLN A 81 -4.25 -9.32 -1.85
CA GLN A 81 -2.81 -9.46 -2.10
C GLN A 81 -1.95 -8.70 -1.10
N ARG A 82 -2.56 -7.86 -0.26
CA ARG A 82 -1.84 -7.02 0.70
C ARG A 82 -0.86 -7.80 1.56
N ASP A 83 -1.28 -8.95 2.10
CA ASP A 83 -0.42 -9.73 3.00
C ASP A 83 0.68 -10.50 2.25
N MET A 84 0.47 -10.83 0.99
CA MET A 84 1.47 -11.48 0.13
C MET A 84 2.49 -10.49 -0.44
N LEU A 85 2.07 -9.25 -0.74
CA LEU A 85 2.88 -8.24 -1.43
C LEU A 85 3.41 -7.15 -0.46
N GLN A 86 4.01 -7.57 0.65
CA GLN A 86 4.57 -6.66 1.64
C GLN A 86 6.00 -6.22 1.36
N CYS A 87 6.61 -6.72 0.29
CA CYS A 87 7.97 -6.38 -0.09
C CYS A 87 8.11 -6.42 -1.62
N LEU A 88 7.50 -5.42 -2.28
CA LEU A 88 7.62 -5.27 -3.72
C LEU A 88 9.04 -4.81 -4.07
N PRO A 89 9.84 -5.59 -4.80
CA PRO A 89 11.19 -5.17 -5.19
C PRO A 89 11.09 -4.07 -6.26
N MET A 90 11.26 -2.81 -5.85
CA MET A 90 11.07 -1.63 -6.72
C MET A 90 12.08 -1.58 -7.88
N GLU A 91 13.13 -2.36 -7.83
CA GLU A 91 14.08 -2.55 -8.94
C GLU A 91 13.41 -3.18 -10.18
N LYS A 92 12.39 -4.01 -9.98
CA LYS A 92 11.59 -4.60 -11.07
C LYS A 92 10.65 -3.59 -11.74
N PHE A 93 10.47 -2.41 -11.13
CA PHE A 93 9.52 -1.39 -11.56
C PHE A 93 10.19 -0.04 -11.88
N PRO A 94 11.19 0.00 -12.77
CA PRO A 94 12.00 1.21 -13.00
C PRO A 94 11.18 2.39 -13.55
N ARG A 95 10.12 2.12 -14.32
CA ARG A 95 9.24 3.17 -14.86
C ARG A 95 8.37 3.83 -13.78
N TRP A 96 8.03 3.13 -12.70
CA TRP A 96 7.24 3.65 -11.60
C TRP A 96 7.97 4.75 -10.84
N ARG A 97 9.27 4.56 -10.59
CA ARG A 97 10.10 5.61 -10.00
C ARG A 97 10.16 6.87 -10.87
N LYS A 98 10.25 6.68 -12.18
CA LYS A 98 10.23 7.80 -13.14
C LYS A 98 8.87 8.48 -13.18
N ALA A 99 7.78 7.71 -13.16
CA ALA A 99 6.41 8.20 -13.13
C ALA A 99 6.13 9.02 -11.87
N LEU A 100 6.53 8.52 -10.69
CA LEU A 100 6.41 9.24 -9.42
C LEU A 100 7.11 10.60 -9.46
N ARG A 101 8.39 10.62 -9.90
CA ARG A 101 9.18 11.87 -9.98
C ARG A 101 8.58 12.88 -10.96
N ALA A 102 7.97 12.40 -12.03
CA ALA A 102 7.35 13.23 -13.05
C ALA A 102 5.87 13.56 -12.74
N ASN A 103 5.32 13.05 -11.64
CA ASN A 103 3.90 13.11 -11.31
C ASN A 103 3.01 12.63 -12.47
N LYS A 104 3.38 11.51 -13.09
CA LYS A 104 2.65 10.93 -14.22
C LYS A 104 2.00 9.60 -13.81
N PRO A 105 0.85 9.26 -14.40
CA PRO A 105 0.21 7.99 -14.13
C PRO A 105 1.03 6.83 -14.69
N VAL A 106 0.81 5.65 -14.14
CA VAL A 106 1.23 4.37 -14.72
C VAL A 106 0.00 3.69 -15.28
N VAL A 107 0.03 3.41 -16.58
CA VAL A 107 -1.05 2.73 -17.30
C VAL A 107 -0.51 1.43 -17.88
N ILE A 108 -1.18 0.33 -17.58
CA ILE A 108 -0.96 -0.98 -18.19
C ILE A 108 -2.27 -1.39 -18.86
N SER A 109 -2.36 -1.18 -20.16
CA SER A 109 -3.53 -1.57 -20.97
C SER A 109 -3.37 -2.94 -21.63
N ASP A 110 -2.13 -3.45 -21.71
CA ASP A 110 -1.78 -4.71 -22.39
C ASP A 110 -0.46 -5.25 -21.85
N LEU A 111 -0.53 -6.39 -21.16
CA LEU A 111 0.66 -7.07 -20.62
C LEU A 111 1.60 -7.60 -21.72
N GLN A 112 1.10 -7.96 -22.90
CA GLN A 112 1.96 -8.41 -24.00
C GLN A 112 2.83 -7.29 -24.56
N ARG A 113 2.30 -6.07 -24.56
CA ARG A 113 3.09 -4.87 -24.90
C ARG A 113 4.09 -4.53 -23.81
N LEU A 114 3.69 -4.65 -22.55
CA LEU A 114 4.56 -4.40 -21.41
C LEU A 114 5.74 -5.37 -21.41
N GLU A 115 5.51 -6.65 -21.68
CA GLU A 115 6.52 -7.72 -21.69
C GLU A 115 7.67 -7.45 -22.67
N LYS A 116 7.40 -6.79 -23.81
CA LYS A 116 8.42 -6.45 -24.79
C LYS A 116 9.43 -5.41 -24.29
N VAL A 117 9.06 -4.58 -23.32
CA VAL A 117 9.86 -3.44 -22.83
C VAL A 117 10.30 -3.65 -21.39
N TYR A 118 9.42 -4.24 -20.55
CA TYR A 118 9.60 -4.48 -19.12
C TYR A 118 9.17 -5.91 -18.77
N PRO A 119 9.95 -6.94 -19.16
CA PRO A 119 9.56 -8.35 -18.99
C PRO A 119 9.37 -8.75 -17.53
N ASP A 120 10.22 -8.27 -16.61
CA ASP A 120 10.12 -8.60 -15.18
C ASP A 120 8.85 -8.02 -14.54
N GLU A 121 8.48 -6.80 -14.94
CA GLU A 121 7.24 -6.16 -14.50
C GLU A 121 6.00 -6.91 -15.04
N ALA A 122 6.02 -7.31 -16.32
CA ALA A 122 4.92 -8.06 -16.92
C ALA A 122 4.78 -9.46 -16.31
N ALA A 123 5.89 -10.14 -16.03
CA ALA A 123 5.89 -11.44 -15.36
C ALA A 123 5.29 -11.34 -13.96
N PHE A 124 5.66 -10.28 -13.21
CA PHE A 124 5.10 -10.01 -11.89
C PHE A 124 3.58 -9.86 -11.96
N PHE A 125 3.03 -8.98 -12.80
CA PHE A 125 1.59 -8.79 -12.88
C PHE A 125 0.84 -10.04 -13.31
N ARG A 126 1.43 -10.85 -14.19
CA ARG A 126 0.86 -12.15 -14.60
C ARG A 126 0.80 -13.15 -13.45
N GLU A 127 1.86 -13.22 -12.62
CA GLU A 127 1.92 -14.10 -11.44
C GLU A 127 0.78 -13.77 -10.46
N TYR A 128 0.44 -12.48 -10.31
CA TYR A 128 -0.62 -12.03 -9.40
C TYR A 128 -1.99 -11.83 -10.07
N GLY A 129 -2.14 -12.31 -11.31
CA GLY A 129 -3.42 -12.33 -12.02
C GLY A 129 -3.96 -10.94 -12.42
N VAL A 130 -3.10 -9.91 -12.47
CA VAL A 130 -3.44 -8.57 -12.94
C VAL A 130 -3.22 -8.50 -14.44
N THR A 131 -4.25 -8.13 -15.21
CA THR A 131 -4.16 -8.04 -16.68
C THR A 131 -4.02 -6.61 -17.18
N THR A 132 -4.67 -5.68 -16.50
CA THR A 132 -4.61 -4.25 -16.75
C THR A 132 -4.51 -3.48 -15.44
N LEU A 133 -3.91 -2.28 -15.47
CA LEU A 133 -3.73 -1.49 -14.25
C LEU A 133 -3.70 -0.01 -14.59
N LEU A 134 -4.29 0.78 -13.72
CA LEU A 134 -4.19 2.23 -13.73
C LEU A 134 -3.72 2.71 -12.36
N ALA A 135 -2.65 3.51 -12.29
CA ALA A 135 -2.14 4.04 -11.04
C ALA A 135 -1.80 5.53 -11.14
N ALA A 136 -2.14 6.27 -10.09
CA ALA A 136 -1.76 7.66 -9.92
C ALA A 136 -0.76 7.79 -8.77
N PRO A 137 0.35 8.53 -8.95
CA PRO A 137 1.33 8.74 -7.92
C PRO A 137 0.83 9.73 -6.85
N PHE A 138 1.39 9.60 -5.66
CA PHE A 138 1.35 10.64 -4.64
C PHE A 138 2.73 10.85 -4.03
N SER A 139 3.02 12.09 -3.67
CA SER A 139 4.27 12.42 -2.96
C SER A 139 4.03 13.63 -2.07
N LYS A 140 4.14 13.44 -0.78
CA LYS A 140 4.07 14.53 0.20
C LYS A 140 4.91 14.20 1.43
N ARG A 141 5.90 15.01 1.72
CA ARG A 141 6.86 14.80 2.82
C ARG A 141 7.55 13.43 2.68
N ILE A 142 7.35 12.55 3.67
CA ILE A 142 7.91 11.19 3.70
C ILE A 142 7.01 10.16 3.01
N ASN A 143 5.75 10.50 2.71
CA ASN A 143 4.81 9.58 2.07
C ASN A 143 4.93 9.70 0.56
N GLN A 144 5.38 8.64 -0.08
CA GLN A 144 5.50 8.51 -1.52
C GLN A 144 4.94 7.16 -1.97
N GLY A 145 4.23 7.14 -3.08
CA GLY A 145 3.65 5.91 -3.57
C GLY A 145 2.63 6.11 -4.67
N PHE A 146 1.72 5.17 -4.77
CA PHE A 146 0.68 5.14 -5.77
C PHE A 146 -0.65 4.67 -5.16
N ILE A 147 -1.74 5.27 -5.62
CA ILE A 147 -3.04 4.63 -5.58
C ILE A 147 -3.23 3.91 -6.93
N ALA A 148 -3.61 2.65 -6.89
CA ALA A 148 -3.76 1.81 -8.08
C ALA A 148 -5.13 1.13 -8.10
N VAL A 149 -5.64 0.86 -9.29
CA VAL A 149 -6.80 0.01 -9.54
C VAL A 149 -6.44 -1.06 -10.55
N ASP A 150 -6.80 -2.31 -10.24
CA ASP A 150 -6.54 -3.47 -11.07
C ASP A 150 -7.77 -3.81 -11.91
N ASP A 151 -7.52 -4.17 -13.16
CA ASP A 151 -8.51 -4.62 -14.15
C ASP A 151 -9.70 -3.65 -14.29
N PRO A 152 -9.46 -2.33 -14.48
CA PRO A 152 -10.51 -1.37 -14.70
C PRO A 152 -11.29 -1.72 -15.98
N THR A 153 -12.62 -1.66 -15.91
CA THR A 153 -13.52 -1.89 -17.05
C THR A 153 -14.08 -0.61 -17.63
N ARG A 154 -13.87 0.54 -16.97
CA ARG A 154 -14.30 1.88 -17.38
C ARG A 154 -13.14 2.84 -17.18
N TYR A 155 -13.03 3.87 -18.02
CA TYR A 155 -12.02 4.94 -17.93
C TYR A 155 -10.58 4.39 -17.81
N THR A 156 -10.29 3.35 -18.59
CA THR A 156 -9.08 2.53 -18.48
C THR A 156 -7.78 3.27 -18.75
N ASP A 157 -7.86 4.46 -19.33
CA ASP A 157 -6.75 5.35 -19.67
C ASP A 157 -6.87 6.78 -19.08
N ASP A 158 -7.96 7.04 -18.34
CA ASP A 158 -8.19 8.33 -17.67
C ASP A 158 -7.90 8.24 -16.16
N PRO A 159 -6.76 8.75 -15.67
CA PRO A 159 -6.36 8.70 -14.28
C PRO A 159 -6.87 9.86 -13.41
N VAL A 160 -7.71 10.77 -13.96
CA VAL A 160 -8.07 12.03 -13.28
C VAL A 160 -8.67 11.79 -11.90
N PHE A 161 -9.59 10.84 -11.78
CA PHE A 161 -10.19 10.51 -10.49
C PHE A 161 -9.16 9.93 -9.50
N LEU A 162 -8.24 9.07 -9.97
CA LEU A 162 -7.18 8.53 -9.12
C LEU A 162 -6.22 9.62 -8.61
N PHE A 163 -5.92 10.64 -9.42
CA PHE A 163 -5.11 11.76 -8.95
C PHE A 163 -5.79 12.50 -7.79
N ILE A 164 -7.10 12.73 -7.87
CA ILE A 164 -7.86 13.38 -6.79
C ILE A 164 -7.87 12.47 -5.54
N ALA A 165 -8.17 11.18 -5.72
CA ALA A 165 -8.15 10.21 -4.63
C ALA A 165 -6.75 10.07 -4.00
N SER A 166 -5.68 10.09 -4.80
CA SER A 166 -4.30 10.02 -4.31
C SER A 166 -3.93 11.21 -3.42
N TYR A 167 -4.48 12.38 -3.72
CA TYR A 167 -4.28 13.58 -2.91
C TYR A 167 -4.96 13.44 -1.54
N ALA A 168 -6.19 12.92 -1.50
CA ALA A 168 -6.90 12.64 -0.25
C ALA A 168 -6.17 11.57 0.57
N VAL A 169 -5.79 10.45 -0.07
CA VAL A 169 -5.05 9.37 0.59
C VAL A 169 -3.75 9.86 1.24
N VAL A 170 -2.95 10.68 0.55
CA VAL A 170 -1.69 11.16 1.12
C VAL A 170 -1.89 12.13 2.29
N LEU A 171 -3.01 12.84 2.34
CA LEU A 171 -3.37 13.68 3.49
C LEU A 171 -3.67 12.81 4.70
N GLU A 172 -4.48 11.78 4.54
CA GLU A 172 -4.83 10.85 5.62
C GLU A 172 -3.61 10.05 6.11
N LEU A 173 -2.74 9.58 5.21
CA LEU A 173 -1.47 8.94 5.58
C LEU A 173 -0.57 9.86 6.41
N ASN A 174 -0.54 11.16 6.10
CA ASN A 174 0.21 12.13 6.91
C ASN A 174 -0.43 12.32 8.29
N GLU A 175 -1.75 12.36 8.37
CA GLU A 175 -2.47 12.48 9.64
C GLU A 175 -2.20 11.28 10.55
N ILE A 176 -2.33 10.06 10.04
CA ILE A 176 -2.00 8.82 10.76
C ILE A 176 -0.57 8.88 11.32
N LYS A 177 0.42 9.24 10.49
CA LYS A 177 1.82 9.29 10.93
C LYS A 177 2.09 10.41 11.94
N GLN A 178 1.39 11.54 11.83
CA GLN A 178 1.49 12.61 12.83
C GLN A 178 0.89 12.19 14.17
N GLN A 179 -0.27 11.56 14.17
CA GLN A 179 -0.91 11.06 15.40
C GLN A 179 -0.04 9.99 16.07
N GLN A 180 0.51 9.05 15.30
CA GLN A 180 1.46 8.05 15.81
C GLN A 180 2.69 8.70 16.44
N SER A 181 3.27 9.70 15.78
CA SER A 181 4.43 10.42 16.30
C SER A 181 4.14 11.19 17.59
N LEU A 182 2.95 11.80 17.70
CA LEU A 182 2.52 12.50 18.92
C LEU A 182 2.29 11.53 20.09
N LEU A 183 1.63 10.40 19.83
CA LEU A 183 1.41 9.36 20.83
C LEU A 183 2.75 8.80 21.31
N ALA A 184 3.68 8.55 20.39
CA ALA A 184 5.02 8.10 20.67
C ALA A 184 5.80 9.09 21.55
N ALA A 185 5.79 10.38 21.20
CA ALA A 185 6.44 11.43 21.99
C ALA A 185 5.86 11.56 23.40
N THR A 186 4.54 11.40 23.55
CA THR A 186 3.86 11.44 24.86
C THR A 186 4.24 10.26 25.74
N LYS A 187 4.37 9.05 25.17
CA LYS A 187 4.79 7.86 25.92
C LYS A 187 6.28 7.89 26.25
N ALA A 188 7.14 8.33 25.32
CA ALA A 188 8.59 8.43 25.50
C ALA A 188 8.98 9.39 26.64
N SER A 189 8.13 10.38 26.98
CA SER A 189 8.39 11.30 28.09
C SER A 189 8.45 10.63 29.47
N LYS A 190 8.01 9.39 29.63
CA LYS A 190 8.04 8.61 30.87
C LYS A 190 9.33 7.81 31.08
N TYR A 191 10.14 7.66 30.04
CA TYR A 191 11.34 6.82 30.06
C TYR A 191 12.57 7.62 29.64
N ASN A 192 13.76 7.15 30.07
CA ASN A 192 15.00 7.77 29.63
C ASN A 192 15.12 7.64 28.09
N PRO A 193 15.38 8.72 27.35
CA PRO A 193 15.43 8.69 25.89
C PRO A 193 16.48 7.75 25.28
N GLU A 194 17.52 7.39 26.05
CA GLU A 194 18.61 6.52 25.60
C GLU A 194 18.29 5.02 25.79
N ASP A 195 17.24 4.69 26.55
CA ASP A 195 16.88 3.31 26.86
C ASP A 195 15.79 2.78 25.94
N ILE A 196 15.89 1.50 25.57
CA ILE A 196 14.84 0.74 24.89
C ILE A 196 14.14 -0.11 25.94
N HIS A 197 12.87 0.16 26.18
CA HIS A 197 12.05 -0.62 27.09
C HIS A 197 11.14 -1.57 26.29
N ILE A 198 11.19 -2.85 26.65
CA ILE A 198 10.39 -3.88 25.98
C ILE A 198 9.52 -4.56 27.02
N ASN A 199 8.21 -4.50 26.83
CA ASN A 199 7.22 -5.15 27.67
C ASN A 199 6.52 -6.25 26.87
N PHE A 200 6.51 -7.47 27.39
CA PHE A 200 5.84 -8.62 26.78
C PHE A 200 4.55 -9.02 27.51
N PHE A 201 4.30 -8.46 28.71
CA PHE A 201 3.15 -8.83 29.54
C PHE A 201 2.01 -7.85 29.34
N GLY A 202 0.83 -8.36 29.01
CA GLY A 202 -0.36 -7.54 28.72
C GLY A 202 -0.44 -7.00 27.30
N GLY A 203 0.40 -7.53 26.40
CA GLY A 203 0.62 -7.09 25.04
C GLY A 203 2.06 -6.63 24.83
N MET A 204 2.61 -6.84 23.61
CA MET A 204 3.96 -6.37 23.33
C MET A 204 3.98 -4.85 23.18
N GLU A 205 4.88 -4.21 23.92
CA GLU A 205 5.13 -2.77 23.82
C GLU A 205 6.63 -2.52 23.79
N ILE A 206 7.12 -1.78 22.79
CA ILE A 206 8.52 -1.36 22.66
C ILE A 206 8.54 0.16 22.72
N ILE A 207 9.21 0.70 23.73
CA ILE A 207 9.33 2.15 23.94
C ILE A 207 10.79 2.54 23.69
N SER A 208 10.99 3.50 22.80
CA SER A 208 12.32 4.03 22.44
C SER A 208 12.26 5.53 22.24
N SER A 209 13.40 6.16 21.99
CA SER A 209 13.49 7.57 21.61
C SER A 209 12.74 7.92 20.32
N LYS A 210 12.45 6.93 19.47
CA LYS A 210 11.69 7.09 18.23
C LYS A 210 10.18 6.94 18.43
N GLY A 211 9.75 6.43 19.58
CA GLY A 211 8.34 6.27 19.91
C GLY A 211 8.01 4.95 20.58
N THR A 212 6.73 4.69 20.72
CA THR A 212 6.20 3.44 21.26
C THR A 212 5.55 2.63 20.14
N LEU A 213 5.92 1.37 20.06
CA LEU A 213 5.32 0.37 19.17
C LEU A 213 4.52 -0.61 20.01
N THR A 214 3.33 -0.93 19.59
CA THR A 214 2.42 -1.88 20.23
C THR A 214 2.21 -3.11 19.35
N GLY A 215 1.60 -4.16 19.89
CA GLY A 215 1.20 -5.32 19.11
C GLY A 215 0.22 -4.99 17.97
N GLU A 216 -0.52 -3.88 18.08
CA GLU A 216 -1.41 -3.39 17.03
C GLU A 216 -0.66 -2.76 15.84
N ASP A 217 0.51 -2.16 16.11
CA ASP A 217 1.37 -1.59 15.08
C ASP A 217 2.08 -2.70 14.29
N ILE A 218 2.30 -3.84 14.95
CA ILE A 218 2.90 -5.04 14.35
C ILE A 218 1.77 -5.98 13.91
N LYS A 219 1.09 -5.61 12.83
CA LYS A 219 -0.15 -6.25 12.33
C LYS A 219 -0.04 -7.72 11.87
N ALA A 220 1.00 -8.46 12.24
CA ALA A 220 1.15 -9.87 11.88
C ALA A 220 1.77 -10.68 13.02
N ASP A 221 1.11 -11.75 13.41
CA ASP A 221 1.58 -12.68 14.44
C ASP A 221 3.01 -13.16 14.18
N GLN A 222 3.36 -13.38 12.91
CA GLN A 222 4.70 -13.78 12.50
C GLN A 222 5.77 -12.71 12.78
N CYS A 223 5.46 -11.42 12.60
CA CYS A 223 6.38 -10.33 12.95
C CYS A 223 6.60 -10.27 14.46
N TYR A 224 5.53 -10.43 15.23
CA TYR A 224 5.59 -10.49 16.69
C TYR A 224 6.45 -11.67 17.16
N LEU A 225 6.19 -12.87 16.62
CA LEU A 225 6.90 -14.09 16.97
C LEU A 225 8.40 -13.97 16.67
N LEU A 226 8.75 -13.50 15.46
CA LEU A 226 10.14 -13.29 15.07
C LEU A 226 10.84 -12.28 15.99
N LEU A 227 10.20 -11.15 16.27
CA LEU A 227 10.79 -10.11 17.10
C LEU A 227 11.00 -10.60 18.54
N ALA A 228 9.99 -11.24 19.14
CA ALA A 228 10.10 -11.83 20.47
C ALA A 228 11.24 -12.88 20.53
N TYR A 229 11.31 -13.73 19.51
CA TYR A 229 12.38 -14.75 19.44
C TYR A 229 13.78 -14.14 19.34
N LEU A 230 13.96 -13.12 18.49
CA LEU A 230 15.25 -12.43 18.34
C LEU A 230 15.66 -11.69 19.62
N ILE A 231 14.73 -11.04 20.31
CA ILE A 231 14.99 -10.33 21.57
C ILE A 231 15.40 -11.31 22.66
N LEU A 232 14.66 -12.39 22.84
CA LEU A 232 14.97 -13.42 23.85
C LEU A 232 16.29 -14.14 23.57
N ASN A 233 16.73 -14.17 22.34
CA ASN A 233 17.96 -14.83 21.89
C ASN A 233 18.99 -13.84 21.30
N HIS A 234 19.01 -12.60 21.73
CA HIS A 234 19.81 -11.50 21.16
C HIS A 234 21.34 -11.77 21.08
N LYS A 235 21.84 -12.77 21.77
CA LYS A 235 23.27 -13.17 21.74
C LYS A 235 23.58 -14.31 20.76
N LYS A 236 22.56 -14.80 20.01
CA LYS A 236 22.73 -15.93 19.09
C LYS A 236 22.58 -15.48 17.64
N ASN A 237 23.28 -16.15 16.75
CA ASN A 237 23.11 -16.03 15.32
C ASN A 237 22.22 -17.17 14.82
N PHE A 238 21.32 -16.88 13.92
CA PHE A 238 20.39 -17.85 13.35
C PHE A 238 20.53 -17.89 11.83
N SER A 239 20.37 -19.07 11.24
CA SER A 239 20.20 -19.21 9.80
C SER A 239 18.80 -18.73 9.39
N VAL A 240 18.65 -18.36 8.13
CA VAL A 240 17.34 -17.98 7.58
C VAL A 240 16.35 -19.15 7.67
N ASP A 241 16.82 -20.37 7.43
CA ASP A 241 16.00 -21.58 7.53
C ASP A 241 15.46 -21.79 8.93
N THR A 242 16.32 -21.63 9.95
CA THR A 242 15.89 -21.71 11.37
C THR A 242 14.83 -20.66 11.69
N LEU A 243 14.98 -19.44 11.19
CA LEU A 243 13.99 -18.39 11.42
C LEU A 243 12.67 -18.69 10.67
N ALA A 244 12.75 -19.25 9.49
CA ALA A 244 11.57 -19.64 8.71
C ALA A 244 10.76 -20.75 9.41
N GLU A 245 11.44 -21.77 9.96
CA GLU A 245 10.80 -22.85 10.74
C GLU A 245 10.08 -22.31 11.99
N ILE A 246 10.61 -21.27 12.61
CA ILE A 246 9.98 -20.65 13.79
C ILE A 246 8.74 -19.85 13.41
N ILE A 247 8.80 -19.14 12.27
CA ILE A 247 7.74 -18.26 11.81
C ILE A 247 6.58 -19.04 11.19
N CYS A 248 6.88 -20.12 10.45
CA CYS A 248 5.94 -20.94 9.70
C CYS A 248 6.22 -22.42 9.92
N PRO A 249 5.98 -22.96 11.13
CA PRO A 249 6.40 -24.33 11.48
C PRO A 249 5.63 -25.45 10.74
N TYR A 250 4.54 -25.13 10.05
CA TYR A 250 3.66 -26.10 9.38
C TYR A 250 3.56 -25.89 7.87
N ASP A 251 4.22 -24.89 7.33
CA ASP A 251 4.13 -24.57 5.90
C ASP A 251 5.35 -25.11 5.14
N GLU A 252 5.12 -25.85 4.06
CA GLU A 252 6.16 -26.10 3.05
C GLU A 252 6.38 -24.79 2.29
N LEU A 253 7.44 -24.08 2.64
CA LEU A 253 7.76 -22.79 2.04
C LEU A 253 8.55 -22.99 0.74
N ASP A 254 8.01 -22.56 -0.37
CA ASP A 254 8.73 -22.52 -1.66
C ASP A 254 9.99 -21.67 -1.60
N SER A 255 10.03 -20.67 -0.72
CA SER A 255 11.19 -19.80 -0.50
C SER A 255 11.25 -19.22 0.92
N PRO A 256 11.86 -19.96 1.88
CA PRO A 256 12.03 -19.49 3.26
C PRO A 256 12.71 -18.12 3.34
N TYR A 257 13.68 -17.87 2.47
CA TYR A 257 14.41 -16.62 2.39
C TYR A 257 13.51 -15.42 2.11
N LYS A 258 12.56 -15.54 1.19
CA LYS A 258 11.60 -14.45 0.86
C LYS A 258 10.69 -14.15 2.05
N VAL A 259 10.18 -15.16 2.72
CA VAL A 259 9.28 -15.00 3.88
C VAL A 259 9.99 -14.29 5.03
N VAL A 260 11.17 -14.77 5.42
CA VAL A 260 11.96 -14.15 6.51
C VAL A 260 12.32 -12.72 6.16
N ASN A 261 12.79 -12.46 4.94
CA ASN A 261 13.13 -11.09 4.52
C ASN A 261 11.93 -10.14 4.55
N ASN A 262 10.77 -10.60 4.13
CA ASN A 262 9.54 -9.81 4.19
C ASN A 262 9.20 -9.42 5.62
N ILE A 263 9.28 -10.38 6.55
CA ILE A 263 8.98 -10.14 7.95
C ILE A 263 10.04 -9.23 8.61
N VAL A 264 11.32 -9.47 8.35
CA VAL A 264 12.42 -8.60 8.82
C VAL A 264 12.26 -7.19 8.28
N TYR A 265 11.87 -7.05 7.03
CA TYR A 265 11.60 -5.75 6.44
C TYR A 265 10.43 -5.03 7.13
N ARG A 266 9.32 -5.72 7.34
CA ARG A 266 8.17 -5.15 8.08
C ARG A 266 8.59 -4.68 9.46
N LEU A 267 9.35 -5.49 10.18
CA LEU A 267 9.89 -5.11 11.50
C LEU A 267 10.78 -3.87 11.43
N ARG A 268 11.73 -3.81 10.48
CA ARG A 268 12.62 -2.64 10.32
C ARG A 268 11.88 -1.37 9.99
N ARG A 269 10.76 -1.48 9.29
CA ARG A 269 9.92 -0.33 8.97
C ARG A 269 9.10 0.14 10.18
N THR A 270 8.75 -0.79 11.04
CA THR A 270 7.94 -0.52 12.23
C THR A 270 8.81 -0.05 13.41
N LEU A 271 10.05 -0.56 13.54
CA LEU A 271 11.05 -0.14 14.53
C LEU A 271 11.80 1.12 14.10
#